data_e4b29dd83ec2898f25832365bd0cd251
#
_entry.id   e4b29dd83ec2898f25832365bd0cd251
#
_cell.length_a   1.000
_cell.length_b   1.000
_cell.length_c   1.000
_cell.angle_alpha   90.00
_cell.angle_beta   90.00
_cell.angle_gamma   90.00
#
_symmetry.space_group_name_H-M   'P 1'
#
loop_
_entity.id
_entity.type
_entity.pdbx_description
1 polymer ?
#
loop_
_entity_poly.entity_id
_entity_poly.type
_entity_poly.pdbx_seq_one_letter_code
_entity_poly.pdbx_strand_id
1 'polypeptide(L)'
;LNSELEGLYKQMLGYANTLDGNGKALFGGSISQTKPYSELQQFGTAVAAGSSIVQYNGDANRQEMMISSSRQVPVTDNGQYVFGSIPEGNGLFKLGAGSTLSNVQVDLGSVIDRAKFDAQVAGPLALPTGALSQAGARIEVVFGSEEDGVVGQAAEFNKYYDVVLFDGTNYTSLVTGLSGPTQVAASALYNKAAENVAIGNPAIGPFAKSYPKFQTGTDINLDFSANPAPYDINFGVKFSMTSEAPANGGVLTLEPSKTRSIFDTLNDLSRVLQSSAATPADATDFANRLGNVIANIDNTQTRMLSVEARIGANRNEADALVEVGSDFSLQYKAILSRLQDVDVAS
;
A
#
# COMPACT_ATOMS: atom_id res chain seq x y z
N LEU A 1 21.94 -0.89 -16.28
CA LEU A 1 20.81 -0.54 -15.39
C LEU A 1 20.49 -1.67 -14.41
N ASN A 2 20.25 -2.95 -14.86
CA ASN A 2 19.96 -4.07 -13.94
C ASN A 2 21.13 -4.38 -12.99
N SER A 3 22.36 -4.37 -13.46
CA SER A 3 23.54 -4.57 -12.61
C SER A 3 23.76 -3.45 -11.61
N GLU A 4 23.42 -2.22 -11.97
CA GLU A 4 23.43 -1.08 -11.04
C GLU A 4 22.37 -1.24 -9.97
N LEU A 5 21.15 -1.67 -10.37
CA LEU A 5 20.05 -1.91 -9.44
C LEU A 5 20.37 -3.06 -8.47
N GLU A 6 20.98 -4.13 -8.95
CA GLU A 6 21.50 -5.21 -8.09
C GLU A 6 22.58 -4.70 -7.12
N GLY A 7 23.45 -3.79 -7.59
CA GLY A 7 24.43 -3.11 -6.73
C GLY A 7 23.76 -2.30 -5.61
N LEU A 8 22.75 -1.51 -5.95
CA LEU A 8 21.97 -0.74 -4.98
C LEU A 8 21.22 -1.64 -3.98
N TYR A 9 20.63 -2.73 -4.45
CA TYR A 9 20.00 -3.73 -3.61
C TYR A 9 20.97 -4.32 -2.58
N LYS A 10 22.15 -4.77 -3.03
CA LYS A 10 23.22 -5.31 -2.15
C LYS A 10 23.71 -4.28 -1.16
N GLN A 11 23.87 -3.03 -1.59
CA GLN A 11 24.26 -1.93 -0.71
C GLN A 11 23.19 -1.67 0.37
N MET A 12 21.92 -1.61 -0.01
CA MET A 12 20.81 -1.44 0.90
C MET A 12 20.72 -2.61 1.90
N LEU A 13 20.89 -3.84 1.43
CA LEU A 13 20.94 -5.02 2.29
C LEU A 13 22.12 -4.98 3.26
N GLY A 14 23.27 -4.46 2.81
CA GLY A 14 24.43 -4.18 3.66
C GLY A 14 24.08 -3.18 4.77
N TYR A 15 23.45 -2.07 4.45
CA TYR A 15 22.99 -1.09 5.44
C TYR A 15 22.00 -1.68 6.44
N ALA A 16 21.02 -2.47 5.98
CA ALA A 16 20.06 -3.13 6.85
C ALA A 16 20.68 -4.16 7.81
N ASN A 17 21.89 -4.64 7.47
CA ASN A 17 22.68 -5.58 8.27
C ASN A 17 23.86 -4.92 9.01
N THR A 18 23.90 -3.59 9.11
CA THR A 18 24.98 -2.86 9.78
C THR A 18 25.04 -3.22 11.28
N LEU A 19 26.27 -3.38 11.76
CA LEU A 19 26.57 -3.64 13.16
C LEU A 19 27.04 -2.35 13.85
N ASP A 20 26.80 -2.25 15.14
CA ASP A 20 27.38 -1.21 15.99
C ASP A 20 28.86 -1.49 16.31
N GLY A 21 29.51 -0.59 17.07
CA GLY A 21 30.89 -0.75 17.49
C GLY A 21 31.16 -1.97 18.40
N ASN A 22 30.11 -2.61 18.94
CA ASN A 22 30.17 -3.80 19.77
C ASN A 22 29.82 -5.08 19.01
N GLY A 23 29.62 -4.99 17.70
CA GLY A 23 29.24 -6.12 16.85
C GLY A 23 27.77 -6.52 16.92
N LYS A 24 26.90 -5.67 17.49
CA LYS A 24 25.46 -5.91 17.56
C LYS A 24 24.76 -5.28 16.36
N ALA A 25 23.77 -5.98 15.83
CA ALA A 25 22.99 -5.48 14.71
C ALA A 25 22.12 -4.27 15.10
N LEU A 26 22.25 -3.18 14.35
CA LEU A 26 21.51 -1.94 14.60
C LEU A 26 20.00 -2.10 14.38
N PHE A 27 19.58 -2.94 13.44
CA PHE A 27 18.21 -3.12 13.01
C PHE A 27 17.61 -4.47 13.42
N GLY A 28 18.26 -5.22 14.32
CA GLY A 28 17.80 -6.52 14.79
C GLY A 28 16.71 -6.47 15.87
N GLY A 29 16.33 -5.28 16.31
CA GLY A 29 15.43 -5.13 17.46
C GLY A 29 16.15 -5.52 18.76
N SER A 30 15.48 -6.23 19.67
CA SER A 30 16.13 -6.75 20.90
C SER A 30 17.04 -7.96 20.62
N ILE A 31 16.87 -8.65 19.48
CA ILE A 31 17.70 -9.80 19.04
C ILE A 31 18.89 -9.28 18.22
N SER A 32 19.81 -8.59 18.88
CA SER A 32 20.91 -7.89 18.21
C SER A 32 22.09 -8.76 17.76
N GLN A 33 22.11 -10.05 18.11
CA GLN A 33 23.21 -10.98 17.76
C GLN A 33 22.97 -11.70 16.42
N THR A 34 21.81 -11.61 15.84
CA THR A 34 21.43 -12.29 14.59
C THR A 34 21.47 -11.27 13.44
N LYS A 35 21.92 -11.72 12.27
CA LYS A 35 21.87 -10.91 11.03
C LYS A 35 20.39 -10.54 10.74
N PRO A 36 20.03 -9.25 10.75
CA PRO A 36 18.62 -8.82 10.65
C PRO A 36 17.95 -9.28 9.36
N TYR A 37 18.63 -9.22 8.23
CA TYR A 37 18.07 -9.59 6.94
C TYR A 37 18.89 -10.68 6.26
N SER A 38 18.23 -11.74 5.83
CA SER A 38 18.79 -12.80 4.99
C SER A 38 18.05 -12.90 3.68
N GLU A 39 18.78 -13.20 2.60
CA GLU A 39 18.19 -13.45 1.29
C GLU A 39 17.52 -14.82 1.27
N LEU A 40 16.27 -14.87 0.80
CA LEU A 40 15.52 -16.09 0.55
C LEU A 40 15.59 -16.51 -0.91
N GLN A 41 15.63 -15.55 -1.81
CA GLN A 41 15.65 -15.74 -3.25
C GLN A 41 16.61 -14.75 -3.90
N GLN A 42 17.09 -15.13 -5.07
CA GLN A 42 17.97 -14.28 -5.86
C GLN A 42 17.24 -13.02 -6.35
N PHE A 43 17.92 -11.87 -6.33
CA PHE A 43 17.42 -10.62 -6.88
C PHE A 43 17.07 -10.76 -8.37
N GLY A 44 15.96 -10.17 -8.79
CA GLY A 44 15.40 -10.26 -10.15
C GLY A 44 14.50 -11.47 -10.38
N THR A 45 14.29 -12.35 -9.39
CA THR A 45 13.38 -13.50 -9.52
C THR A 45 11.92 -13.12 -9.27
N ALA A 46 11.01 -13.85 -9.91
CA ALA A 46 9.59 -13.75 -9.64
C ALA A 46 9.26 -14.41 -8.30
N VAL A 47 8.58 -13.69 -7.43
CA VAL A 47 8.07 -14.22 -6.15
C VAL A 47 6.54 -14.33 -6.20
N ALA A 48 5.99 -15.29 -5.46
CA ALA A 48 4.55 -15.39 -5.32
C ALA A 48 3.97 -14.16 -4.61
N ALA A 49 2.70 -13.86 -4.89
CA ALA A 49 2.02 -12.75 -4.23
C ALA A 49 2.07 -12.91 -2.70
N GLY A 50 2.48 -11.85 -2.01
CA GLY A 50 2.66 -11.84 -0.55
C GLY A 50 3.95 -12.48 -0.04
N SER A 51 4.82 -13.00 -0.92
CA SER A 51 6.16 -13.47 -0.54
C SER A 51 7.21 -12.39 -0.72
N SER A 52 8.33 -12.51 -0.02
CA SER A 52 9.48 -11.60 -0.07
C SER A 52 10.74 -12.32 -0.54
N ILE A 53 11.66 -11.58 -1.19
CA ILE A 53 13.00 -12.09 -1.53
C ILE A 53 13.95 -12.09 -0.34
N VAL A 54 13.58 -11.42 0.74
CA VAL A 54 14.37 -11.36 1.98
C VAL A 54 13.51 -11.79 3.18
N GLN A 55 14.17 -12.29 4.21
CA GLN A 55 13.56 -12.58 5.50
C GLN A 55 14.14 -11.66 6.56
N TYR A 56 13.26 -11.05 7.36
CA TYR A 56 13.64 -10.36 8.57
C TYR A 56 13.72 -11.36 9.74
N ASN A 57 14.87 -11.42 10.39
CA ASN A 57 15.17 -12.34 11.49
C ASN A 57 15.23 -11.64 12.85
N GLY A 58 14.97 -10.34 12.89
CA GLY A 58 14.88 -9.55 14.12
C GLY A 58 13.47 -9.60 14.73
N ASP A 59 13.26 -8.82 15.78
CA ASP A 59 11.96 -8.63 16.39
C ASP A 59 11.44 -7.18 16.19
N ALA A 60 10.20 -6.94 16.65
CA ALA A 60 9.55 -5.64 16.51
C ALA A 60 9.94 -4.64 17.62
N ASN A 61 10.79 -5.04 18.58
CA ASN A 61 11.18 -4.20 19.69
C ASN A 61 12.24 -3.18 19.25
N ARG A 62 12.48 -2.18 20.12
CA ARG A 62 13.57 -1.23 20.01
C ARG A 62 14.54 -1.48 21.14
N GLN A 63 15.81 -1.24 20.92
CA GLN A 63 16.76 -1.20 22.02
C GLN A 63 16.63 0.15 22.70
N GLU A 64 16.50 0.12 24.00
CA GLU A 64 16.40 1.30 24.84
C GLU A 64 17.61 1.37 25.77
N MET A 65 18.14 2.56 25.96
CA MET A 65 19.21 2.84 26.90
C MET A 65 18.65 3.62 28.08
N MET A 66 18.93 3.15 29.29
CA MET A 66 18.59 3.88 30.49
C MET A 66 19.58 5.04 30.69
N ILE A 67 19.11 6.27 30.59
CA ILE A 67 19.93 7.49 30.73
C ILE A 67 19.85 8.04 32.13
N SER A 68 18.75 7.78 32.85
CA SER A 68 18.60 8.10 34.28
C SER A 68 17.81 6.98 34.99
N SER A 69 17.73 7.04 36.32
CA SER A 69 16.99 6.05 37.12
C SER A 69 15.50 5.90 36.74
N SER A 70 14.94 6.87 36.01
CA SER A 70 13.51 6.91 35.64
C SER A 70 13.27 7.12 34.15
N ARG A 71 14.31 7.15 33.29
CA ARG A 71 14.14 7.48 31.86
C ARG A 71 14.96 6.57 30.94
N GLN A 72 14.27 6.00 29.98
CA GLN A 72 14.82 5.22 28.88
C GLN A 72 14.63 5.98 27.57
N VAL A 73 15.63 5.92 26.70
CA VAL A 73 15.57 6.51 25.34
C VAL A 73 15.88 5.42 24.33
N PRO A 74 15.08 5.30 23.24
CA PRO A 74 15.35 4.35 22.20
C PRO A 74 16.62 4.76 21.44
N VAL A 75 17.57 3.83 21.35
CA VAL A 75 18.88 4.03 20.69
C VAL A 75 18.93 3.39 19.31
N THR A 76 18.01 2.45 19.00
CA THR A 76 17.91 1.80 17.70
C THR A 76 16.46 1.70 17.26
N ASP A 77 16.25 1.49 15.96
CA ASP A 77 14.96 1.09 15.38
C ASP A 77 15.01 -0.35 14.90
N ASN A 78 13.86 -1.04 14.92
CA ASN A 78 13.80 -2.37 14.32
C ASN A 78 13.74 -2.29 12.79
N GLY A 79 14.38 -3.25 12.12
CA GLY A 79 14.46 -3.29 10.67
C GLY A 79 13.11 -3.45 9.98
N GLN A 80 12.16 -4.18 10.60
CA GLN A 80 10.82 -4.33 10.04
C GLN A 80 10.13 -2.97 9.87
N TYR A 81 10.27 -2.08 10.85
CA TYR A 81 9.70 -0.73 10.75
C TYR A 81 10.41 0.10 9.68
N VAL A 82 11.74 0.03 9.62
CA VAL A 82 12.55 0.87 8.72
C VAL A 82 12.44 0.41 7.27
N PHE A 83 12.61 -0.88 7.01
CA PHE A 83 12.77 -1.44 5.66
C PHE A 83 11.60 -2.31 5.19
N GLY A 84 10.75 -2.81 6.10
CA GLY A 84 9.75 -3.83 5.81
C GLY A 84 8.29 -3.36 5.85
N SER A 85 7.99 -2.28 6.57
CA SER A 85 6.61 -1.83 6.76
C SER A 85 6.28 -0.60 5.91
N ILE A 86 6.56 -0.68 4.61
CA ILE A 86 6.31 0.41 3.66
C ILE A 86 4.97 0.14 2.97
N PRO A 87 4.01 1.09 2.99
CA PRO A 87 2.72 0.87 2.34
C PRO A 87 2.85 0.84 0.82
N GLU A 88 2.07 -0.02 0.16
CA GLU A 88 2.00 -0.13 -1.29
C GLU A 88 1.04 0.89 -1.93
N GLY A 89 1.15 1.05 -3.26
CA GLY A 89 0.27 1.87 -4.07
C GLY A 89 0.35 3.35 -3.69
N ASN A 90 -0.79 4.02 -3.56
CA ASN A 90 -0.82 5.44 -3.13
C ASN A 90 -0.63 5.61 -1.61
N GLY A 91 -0.21 4.57 -0.90
CA GLY A 91 -0.01 4.56 0.55
C GLY A 91 -1.26 4.18 1.36
N LEU A 92 -2.44 4.15 0.76
CA LEU A 92 -3.71 3.84 1.40
C LEU A 92 -4.42 2.66 0.75
N PHE A 93 -4.38 2.60 -0.57
CA PHE A 93 -4.87 1.49 -1.35
C PHE A 93 -3.99 1.28 -2.59
N LYS A 94 -4.16 0.13 -3.21
CA LYS A 94 -3.49 -0.25 -4.44
C LYS A 94 -4.52 -0.57 -5.51
N LEU A 95 -4.33 0.00 -6.70
CA LEU A 95 -5.04 -0.40 -7.90
C LEU A 95 -4.22 -1.46 -8.64
N GLY A 96 -4.89 -2.57 -8.96
CA GLY A 96 -4.32 -3.67 -9.73
C GLY A 96 -5.10 -3.86 -11.03
N ALA A 97 -4.45 -3.64 -12.17
CA ALA A 97 -5.01 -4.05 -13.45
C ALA A 97 -4.76 -5.55 -13.65
N GLY A 98 -5.83 -6.33 -13.82
CA GLY A 98 -5.71 -7.74 -14.21
C GLY A 98 -5.13 -7.87 -15.62
N SER A 99 -4.67 -9.06 -15.98
CA SER A 99 -4.12 -9.37 -17.32
C SER A 99 -5.09 -9.04 -18.47
N THR A 100 -6.38 -8.96 -18.18
CA THR A 100 -7.45 -8.59 -19.13
C THR A 100 -7.54 -7.08 -19.38
N LEU A 101 -6.79 -6.27 -18.62
CA LEU A 101 -6.72 -4.81 -18.80
C LEU A 101 -5.34 -4.34 -19.28
N SER A 102 -4.62 -5.17 -20.00
CA SER A 102 -3.26 -4.88 -20.47
C SER A 102 -3.18 -3.62 -21.37
N ASN A 103 -4.27 -3.21 -22.01
CA ASN A 103 -4.33 -2.01 -22.86
C ASN A 103 -4.80 -0.75 -22.12
N VAL A 104 -5.08 -0.83 -20.82
CA VAL A 104 -5.69 0.26 -20.06
C VAL A 104 -4.67 0.87 -19.10
N GLN A 105 -4.38 2.14 -19.28
CA GLN A 105 -3.58 2.90 -18.34
C GLN A 105 -4.48 3.42 -17.20
N VAL A 106 -4.12 3.07 -15.98
CA VAL A 106 -4.84 3.42 -14.76
C VAL A 106 -3.96 4.36 -13.93
N ASP A 107 -4.55 5.42 -13.38
CA ASP A 107 -3.84 6.25 -12.41
C ASP A 107 -3.70 5.51 -11.05
N LEU A 108 -2.98 6.11 -10.11
CA LEU A 108 -2.81 5.52 -8.78
C LEU A 108 -4.05 5.69 -7.89
N GLY A 109 -5.07 6.41 -8.37
CA GLY A 109 -6.22 6.80 -7.60
C GLY A 109 -5.92 7.77 -6.45
N SER A 110 -6.95 8.34 -5.89
CA SER A 110 -6.84 9.27 -4.76
C SER A 110 -7.96 9.08 -3.75
N VAL A 111 -7.65 9.30 -2.47
CA VAL A 111 -8.65 9.39 -1.40
C VAL A 111 -9.12 10.84 -1.33
N ILE A 112 -10.40 11.06 -1.62
CA ILE A 112 -11.06 12.38 -1.58
C ILE A 112 -11.71 12.64 -0.21
N ASP A 113 -12.01 11.58 0.53
CA ASP A 113 -12.52 11.67 1.90
C ASP A 113 -11.87 10.59 2.76
N ARG A 114 -10.87 11.00 3.54
CA ARG A 114 -10.09 10.09 4.38
C ARG A 114 -10.93 9.40 5.46
N ALA A 115 -11.86 10.11 6.08
CA ALA A 115 -12.68 9.57 7.15
C ALA A 115 -13.60 8.45 6.64
N LYS A 116 -14.17 8.63 5.44
CA LYS A 116 -14.96 7.59 4.77
C LYS A 116 -14.12 6.37 4.40
N PHE A 117 -12.94 6.58 3.84
CA PHE A 117 -12.05 5.47 3.51
C PHE A 117 -11.64 4.68 4.75
N ASP A 118 -11.21 5.36 5.82
CA ASP A 118 -10.79 4.71 7.06
C ASP A 118 -11.94 3.92 7.69
N ALA A 119 -13.19 4.42 7.60
CA ALA A 119 -14.37 3.69 8.06
C ALA A 119 -14.59 2.37 7.31
N GLN A 120 -14.16 2.27 6.04
CA GLN A 120 -14.28 1.03 5.26
C GLN A 120 -13.16 0.02 5.56
N VAL A 121 -11.99 0.49 5.94
CA VAL A 121 -10.80 -0.35 6.19
C VAL A 121 -10.69 -0.78 7.66
N ALA A 122 -11.16 0.06 8.59
CA ALA A 122 -11.02 -0.16 10.03
C ALA A 122 -12.22 -0.90 10.64
N GLY A 123 -11.92 -1.81 11.58
CA GLY A 123 -12.93 -2.47 12.39
C GLY A 123 -13.57 -3.71 11.77
N PRO A 124 -14.52 -4.34 12.47
CA PRO A 124 -15.25 -5.50 11.97
C PRO A 124 -16.18 -5.13 10.83
N LEU A 125 -16.41 -6.07 9.93
CA LEU A 125 -17.39 -5.92 8.86
C LEU A 125 -18.78 -5.70 9.45
N ALA A 126 -19.31 -4.50 9.28
CA ALA A 126 -20.66 -4.09 9.72
C ALA A 126 -21.18 -3.05 8.72
N LEU A 127 -21.60 -3.50 7.53
CA LEU A 127 -22.06 -2.60 6.47
C LEU A 127 -23.12 -1.59 7.01
N PRO A 128 -23.01 -0.32 6.63
CA PRO A 128 -22.21 0.26 5.54
C PRO A 128 -20.76 0.62 5.88
N THR A 129 -20.20 0.18 6.98
CA THR A 129 -18.80 0.38 7.37
C THR A 129 -18.03 -0.92 7.39
N GLY A 130 -16.69 -0.85 7.33
CA GLY A 130 -15.84 -2.03 7.38
C GLY A 130 -15.88 -2.92 6.14
N ALA A 131 -16.37 -2.42 5.01
CA ALA A 131 -16.51 -3.22 3.78
C ALA A 131 -15.19 -3.82 3.28
N LEU A 132 -14.06 -3.18 3.58
CA LEU A 132 -12.71 -3.62 3.21
C LEU A 132 -11.89 -4.14 4.41
N SER A 133 -12.52 -4.37 5.56
CA SER A 133 -11.82 -4.76 6.79
C SER A 133 -11.45 -6.24 6.85
N GLN A 134 -12.09 -7.09 6.06
CA GLN A 134 -11.85 -8.54 6.06
C GLN A 134 -10.63 -8.90 5.22
N ALA A 135 -9.95 -9.98 5.59
CA ALA A 135 -8.82 -10.49 4.83
C ALA A 135 -9.24 -10.87 3.40
N GLY A 136 -8.59 -10.25 2.40
CA GLY A 136 -8.91 -10.47 1.00
C GLY A 136 -10.09 -9.66 0.47
N ALA A 137 -10.76 -8.87 1.30
CA ALA A 137 -11.81 -7.95 0.85
C ALA A 137 -11.23 -6.93 -0.13
N ARG A 138 -11.97 -6.69 -1.21
CA ARG A 138 -11.55 -5.79 -2.28
C ARG A 138 -12.75 -5.28 -3.07
N ILE A 139 -12.53 -4.23 -3.82
CA ILE A 139 -13.48 -3.77 -4.84
C ILE A 139 -12.95 -4.24 -6.20
N GLU A 140 -13.85 -4.72 -7.02
CA GLU A 140 -13.58 -5.06 -8.42
C GLU A 140 -14.44 -4.19 -9.32
N VAL A 141 -13.80 -3.49 -10.27
CA VAL A 141 -14.51 -2.78 -11.33
C VAL A 141 -14.42 -3.63 -12.59
N VAL A 142 -15.56 -4.12 -13.03
CA VAL A 142 -15.69 -5.07 -14.14
C VAL A 142 -16.30 -4.37 -15.34
N PHE A 143 -15.68 -4.53 -16.50
CA PHE A 143 -16.07 -3.83 -17.74
C PHE A 143 -16.80 -4.74 -18.71
N GLY A 144 -17.80 -4.19 -19.37
CA GLY A 144 -18.55 -4.82 -20.43
C GLY A 144 -18.93 -3.81 -21.52
N SER A 145 -19.46 -4.30 -22.61
CA SER A 145 -19.93 -3.46 -23.72
C SER A 145 -21.23 -3.97 -24.32
N GLU A 146 -22.02 -3.07 -24.85
CA GLU A 146 -23.17 -3.39 -25.71
C GLU A 146 -23.02 -2.67 -27.07
N GLU A 147 -23.58 -3.26 -28.10
CA GLU A 147 -23.70 -2.63 -29.40
C GLU A 147 -24.80 -1.55 -29.35
N ASP A 148 -24.56 -0.39 -29.95
CA ASP A 148 -25.53 0.72 -29.93
C ASP A 148 -26.79 0.49 -30.78
N GLY A 149 -26.81 -0.60 -31.57
CA GLY A 149 -27.97 -1.06 -32.29
C GLY A 149 -28.44 -0.15 -33.44
N VAL A 150 -27.61 0.80 -33.86
CA VAL A 150 -27.96 1.71 -34.99
C VAL A 150 -27.82 0.98 -36.33
N VAL A 151 -28.95 0.62 -36.90
CA VAL A 151 -29.01 -0.09 -38.17
C VAL A 151 -28.41 0.77 -39.31
N GLY A 152 -27.37 0.25 -39.97
CA GLY A 152 -26.76 0.87 -41.16
C GLY A 152 -25.52 1.72 -40.87
N GLN A 153 -25.05 1.79 -39.61
CA GLN A 153 -23.75 2.34 -39.25
C GLN A 153 -22.80 1.22 -38.79
N ALA A 154 -21.49 1.50 -38.74
CA ALA A 154 -20.56 0.60 -38.11
C ALA A 154 -20.92 0.51 -36.62
N ALA A 155 -21.00 -0.72 -36.08
CA ALA A 155 -21.37 -0.95 -34.69
C ALA A 155 -20.41 -0.20 -33.77
N GLU A 156 -20.92 0.78 -33.04
CA GLU A 156 -20.21 1.41 -31.95
C GLU A 156 -20.58 0.69 -30.62
N PHE A 157 -19.57 0.26 -29.88
CA PHE A 157 -19.80 -0.43 -28.63
C PHE A 157 -19.73 0.57 -27.45
N ASN A 158 -20.87 0.80 -26.82
CA ASN A 158 -20.88 1.52 -25.54
C ASN A 158 -20.24 0.67 -24.46
N LYS A 159 -19.30 1.23 -23.72
CA LYS A 159 -18.67 0.57 -22.60
C LYS A 159 -19.39 0.92 -21.31
N TYR A 160 -19.59 -0.09 -20.48
CA TYR A 160 -20.22 0.01 -19.17
C TYR A 160 -19.32 -0.66 -18.12
N TYR A 161 -19.56 -0.37 -16.86
CA TYR A 161 -18.87 -1.05 -15.77
C TYR A 161 -19.81 -1.37 -14.61
N ASP A 162 -19.46 -2.42 -13.89
CA ASP A 162 -20.03 -2.75 -12.58
C ASP A 162 -18.97 -2.54 -11.51
N VAL A 163 -19.39 -2.17 -10.32
CA VAL A 163 -18.53 -2.11 -9.14
C VAL A 163 -18.99 -3.17 -8.17
N VAL A 164 -18.11 -4.12 -7.93
CA VAL A 164 -18.39 -5.33 -7.16
C VAL A 164 -17.56 -5.31 -5.89
N LEU A 165 -18.22 -5.41 -4.74
CA LEU A 165 -17.59 -5.64 -3.46
C LEU A 165 -17.39 -7.15 -3.27
N PHE A 166 -16.15 -7.58 -3.05
CA PHE A 166 -15.83 -8.91 -2.53
C PHE A 166 -15.50 -8.78 -1.05
N ASP A 167 -16.31 -9.39 -0.20
CA ASP A 167 -16.21 -9.29 1.26
C ASP A 167 -15.29 -10.36 1.89
N GLY A 168 -14.58 -11.14 1.07
CA GLY A 168 -13.80 -12.31 1.48
C GLY A 168 -14.52 -13.63 1.23
N THR A 169 -15.81 -13.60 0.92
CA THR A 169 -16.66 -14.80 0.70
C THR A 169 -17.58 -14.62 -0.51
N ASN A 170 -18.28 -13.51 -0.58
CA ASN A 170 -19.28 -13.24 -1.61
C ASN A 170 -18.92 -12.00 -2.43
N TYR A 171 -19.36 -12.02 -3.67
CA TYR A 171 -19.32 -10.90 -4.58
C TYR A 171 -20.68 -10.21 -4.60
N THR A 172 -20.74 -8.91 -4.36
CA THR A 172 -21.98 -8.13 -4.40
C THR A 172 -21.79 -6.91 -5.30
N SER A 173 -22.60 -6.80 -6.34
CA SER A 173 -22.65 -5.60 -7.16
C SER A 173 -23.20 -4.42 -6.36
N LEU A 174 -22.46 -3.36 -6.26
CA LEU A 174 -22.89 -2.09 -5.65
C LEU A 174 -23.76 -1.25 -6.61
N VAL A 175 -23.83 -1.64 -7.88
CA VAL A 175 -24.70 -1.02 -8.88
C VAL A 175 -26.09 -1.68 -8.87
N THR A 176 -26.14 -3.01 -8.92
CA THR A 176 -27.41 -3.74 -9.12
C THR A 176 -27.93 -4.44 -7.88
N GLY A 177 -27.06 -4.70 -6.87
CA GLY A 177 -27.39 -5.47 -5.68
C GLY A 177 -27.41 -6.98 -5.88
N LEU A 178 -26.98 -7.49 -7.05
CA LEU A 178 -26.81 -8.93 -7.26
C LEU A 178 -25.65 -9.44 -6.43
N SER A 179 -25.85 -10.58 -5.75
CA SER A 179 -24.85 -11.17 -4.88
C SER A 179 -24.76 -12.68 -5.08
N GLY A 180 -23.55 -13.25 -4.85
CA GLY A 180 -23.30 -14.67 -4.95
C GLY A 180 -21.86 -15.08 -4.56
N PRO A 181 -21.60 -16.39 -4.38
CA PRO A 181 -20.28 -16.91 -4.00
C PRO A 181 -19.24 -16.89 -5.14
N THR A 182 -19.66 -16.58 -6.35
CA THR A 182 -18.81 -16.35 -7.51
C THR A 182 -19.05 -14.93 -8.02
N GLN A 183 -18.24 -14.45 -8.95
CA GLN A 183 -18.46 -13.13 -9.59
C GLN A 183 -19.76 -13.07 -10.42
N VAL A 184 -20.89 -13.49 -9.83
CA VAL A 184 -22.18 -13.56 -10.53
C VAL A 184 -22.61 -12.19 -11.03
N ALA A 185 -22.41 -11.14 -10.21
CA ALA A 185 -22.74 -9.78 -10.62
C ALA A 185 -21.87 -9.30 -11.79
N ALA A 186 -20.56 -9.58 -11.72
CA ALA A 186 -19.61 -9.26 -12.77
C ALA A 186 -19.84 -10.08 -14.05
N SER A 187 -20.12 -11.38 -13.91
CA SER A 187 -20.42 -12.24 -15.05
C SER A 187 -21.75 -11.88 -15.73
N ALA A 188 -22.71 -11.33 -14.99
CA ALA A 188 -23.97 -10.86 -15.57
C ALA A 188 -23.74 -9.68 -16.54
N LEU A 189 -22.87 -8.72 -16.19
CA LEU A 189 -22.48 -7.63 -17.10
C LEU A 189 -21.74 -8.18 -18.32
N TYR A 190 -20.75 -9.05 -18.09
CA TYR A 190 -19.97 -9.64 -19.17
C TYR A 190 -20.82 -10.46 -20.14
N ASN A 191 -21.70 -11.33 -19.63
CA ASN A 191 -22.56 -12.17 -20.46
C ASN A 191 -23.52 -11.33 -21.30
N LYS A 192 -24.12 -10.28 -20.73
CA LYS A 192 -24.98 -9.36 -21.46
C LYS A 192 -24.24 -8.62 -22.57
N ALA A 193 -23.04 -8.14 -22.27
CA ALA A 193 -22.18 -7.50 -23.25
C ALA A 193 -21.77 -8.46 -24.40
N ALA A 194 -21.50 -9.73 -24.08
CA ALA A 194 -21.17 -10.75 -25.05
C ALA A 194 -22.38 -11.15 -25.97
N GLU A 195 -23.58 -11.05 -25.40
CA GLU A 195 -24.84 -11.34 -26.12
C GLU A 195 -25.39 -10.14 -26.89
N ASN A 196 -24.71 -8.97 -26.84
CA ASN A 196 -25.18 -7.69 -27.39
C ASN A 196 -26.59 -7.30 -26.88
N VAL A 197 -26.89 -7.61 -25.63
CA VAL A 197 -28.14 -7.22 -24.98
C VAL A 197 -27.92 -5.90 -24.24
N ALA A 198 -28.87 -4.98 -24.36
CA ALA A 198 -28.84 -3.68 -23.69
C ALA A 198 -28.65 -3.85 -22.20
N ILE A 199 -27.50 -3.37 -21.67
CA ILE A 199 -27.13 -3.45 -20.25
C ILE A 199 -27.39 -2.14 -19.49
N GLY A 200 -27.50 -1.04 -20.21
CA GLY A 200 -27.83 0.26 -19.61
C GLY A 200 -29.33 0.49 -19.37
N ASN A 201 -30.21 -0.30 -20.02
CA ASN A 201 -31.66 -0.16 -19.93
C ASN A 201 -32.36 -1.47 -20.32
N PRO A 202 -33.30 -2.04 -19.54
CA PRO A 202 -33.80 -1.49 -18.28
C PRO A 202 -32.85 -1.69 -17.09
N ALA A 203 -33.15 -0.99 -15.98
CA ALA A 203 -32.48 -1.20 -14.70
C ALA A 203 -32.64 -2.65 -14.24
N ILE A 204 -31.60 -3.24 -13.69
CA ILE A 204 -31.54 -4.65 -13.31
C ILE A 204 -31.12 -4.83 -11.84
N GLY A 205 -31.44 -6.02 -11.32
CA GLY A 205 -31.09 -6.40 -9.96
C GLY A 205 -31.96 -5.78 -8.86
N PRO A 206 -31.71 -6.10 -7.59
CA PRO A 206 -32.49 -5.63 -6.44
C PRO A 206 -32.53 -4.11 -6.29
N PHE A 207 -31.49 -3.38 -6.74
CA PHE A 207 -31.44 -1.91 -6.64
C PHE A 207 -32.13 -1.22 -7.82
N ALA A 208 -32.61 -1.97 -8.81
CA ALA A 208 -33.28 -1.44 -10.01
C ALA A 208 -32.49 -0.31 -10.69
N LYS A 209 -31.16 -0.44 -10.77
CA LYS A 209 -30.24 0.52 -11.37
C LYS A 209 -29.62 -0.04 -12.65
N SER A 210 -29.32 0.86 -13.59
CA SER A 210 -28.56 0.55 -14.80
C SER A 210 -27.07 0.64 -14.53
N TYR A 211 -26.24 -0.13 -15.25
CA TYR A 211 -24.80 0.00 -15.20
C TYR A 211 -24.36 1.39 -15.70
N PRO A 212 -23.40 2.02 -15.03
CA PRO A 212 -22.86 3.30 -15.47
C PRO A 212 -22.06 3.14 -16.76
N LYS A 213 -22.19 4.14 -17.64
CA LYS A 213 -21.42 4.20 -18.88
C LYS A 213 -19.99 4.63 -18.60
N PHE A 214 -19.03 3.88 -19.14
CA PHE A 214 -17.61 4.23 -19.06
C PHE A 214 -17.26 5.30 -20.08
N GLN A 215 -16.48 6.29 -19.64
CA GLN A 215 -15.90 7.33 -20.50
C GLN A 215 -14.42 7.51 -20.12
N THR A 216 -13.54 7.41 -21.11
CA THR A 216 -12.11 7.58 -20.94
C THR A 216 -11.79 8.96 -20.35
N GLY A 217 -10.88 9.00 -19.37
CA GLY A 217 -10.47 10.22 -18.68
C GLY A 217 -11.47 10.78 -17.67
N THR A 218 -12.61 10.11 -17.49
CA THR A 218 -13.60 10.50 -16.45
C THR A 218 -13.30 9.76 -15.16
N ASP A 219 -13.40 10.50 -14.04
CA ASP A 219 -13.24 9.91 -12.72
C ASP A 219 -14.33 8.89 -12.40
N ILE A 220 -13.93 7.70 -11.99
CA ILE A 220 -14.80 6.71 -11.37
C ILE A 220 -14.78 6.98 -9.86
N ASN A 221 -15.89 7.50 -9.35
CA ASN A 221 -16.06 7.80 -7.94
C ASN A 221 -16.79 6.64 -7.25
N LEU A 222 -16.19 6.09 -6.20
CA LEU A 222 -16.74 4.97 -5.43
C LEU A 222 -17.69 5.48 -4.32
N ASP A 223 -18.76 6.15 -4.73
CA ASP A 223 -19.82 6.65 -3.84
C ASP A 223 -21.16 5.96 -4.15
N PHE A 224 -21.59 5.10 -3.25
CA PHE A 224 -22.85 4.34 -3.31
C PHE A 224 -23.80 4.73 -2.16
N SER A 225 -23.61 5.89 -1.54
CA SER A 225 -24.45 6.37 -0.42
C SER A 225 -25.94 6.48 -0.75
N ALA A 226 -26.30 6.49 -2.03
CA ALA A 226 -27.69 6.48 -2.50
C ALA A 226 -28.29 5.06 -2.66
N ASN A 227 -27.54 4.00 -2.33
CA ASN A 227 -28.05 2.63 -2.37
C ASN A 227 -28.97 2.35 -1.18
N PRO A 228 -29.83 1.31 -1.28
CA PRO A 228 -30.54 0.78 -0.11
C PRO A 228 -29.56 0.23 0.92
N ALA A 229 -29.84 0.43 2.21
CA ALA A 229 -29.07 -0.19 3.27
C ALA A 229 -29.10 -1.74 3.16
N PRO A 230 -28.03 -2.43 3.48
CA PRO A 230 -26.76 -1.96 4.09
C PRO A 230 -25.68 -1.56 3.06
N TYR A 231 -26.02 -1.40 1.79
CA TYR A 231 -25.05 -1.13 0.70
C TYR A 231 -24.98 0.37 0.33
N ASP A 232 -25.40 1.25 1.23
CA ASP A 232 -25.27 2.71 1.17
C ASP A 232 -23.84 3.17 1.53
N ILE A 233 -22.86 2.60 0.84
CA ILE A 233 -21.43 2.69 1.14
C ILE A 233 -20.80 3.85 0.36
N ASN A 234 -19.99 4.67 1.02
CA ASN A 234 -19.10 5.61 0.38
C ASN A 234 -17.66 5.28 0.77
N PHE A 235 -16.82 4.97 -0.23
CA PHE A 235 -15.40 4.64 0.00
C PHE A 235 -14.52 5.88 0.08
N GLY A 236 -15.00 7.05 -0.29
CA GLY A 236 -14.21 8.27 -0.31
C GLY A 236 -13.02 8.22 -1.29
N VAL A 237 -13.13 7.43 -2.35
CA VAL A 237 -12.05 7.15 -3.32
C VAL A 237 -12.52 7.44 -4.72
N LYS A 238 -11.60 7.97 -5.53
CA LYS A 238 -11.75 8.08 -6.97
C LYS A 238 -10.48 7.68 -7.71
N PHE A 239 -10.64 7.24 -8.96
CA PHE A 239 -9.54 6.97 -9.90
C PHE A 239 -10.03 7.20 -11.33
N SER A 240 -9.09 7.30 -12.27
CA SER A 240 -9.39 7.45 -13.69
C SER A 240 -8.59 6.50 -14.56
N MET A 241 -9.09 6.27 -15.76
CA MET A 241 -8.38 5.52 -16.79
C MET A 241 -8.25 6.40 -18.03
N THR A 242 -7.03 6.54 -18.53
CA THR A 242 -6.68 7.55 -19.55
C THR A 242 -6.45 6.99 -20.93
N SER A 243 -6.42 5.67 -21.09
CA SER A 243 -6.24 4.99 -22.37
C SER A 243 -7.55 4.42 -22.91
N GLU A 244 -7.45 3.58 -23.93
CA GLU A 244 -8.60 2.97 -24.61
C GLU A 244 -9.62 2.31 -23.68
N ALA A 245 -10.83 2.15 -24.16
CA ALA A 245 -11.90 1.50 -23.40
C ALA A 245 -11.53 0.04 -23.06
N PRO A 246 -11.74 -0.39 -21.81
CA PRO A 246 -11.39 -1.73 -21.35
C PRO A 246 -12.05 -2.83 -22.19
N ALA A 247 -11.36 -3.97 -22.32
CA ALA A 247 -11.96 -5.16 -22.94
C ALA A 247 -13.12 -5.70 -22.08
N ASN A 248 -14.06 -6.40 -22.73
CA ASN A 248 -15.14 -7.09 -22.03
C ASN A 248 -14.58 -8.13 -21.04
N GLY A 249 -15.10 -8.12 -19.82
CA GLY A 249 -14.60 -8.96 -18.74
C GLY A 249 -13.28 -8.47 -18.11
N GLY A 250 -12.80 -7.29 -18.51
CA GLY A 250 -11.66 -6.66 -17.85
C GLY A 250 -11.99 -6.33 -16.40
N VAL A 251 -11.07 -6.61 -15.48
CA VAL A 251 -11.26 -6.39 -14.05
C VAL A 251 -10.13 -5.52 -13.51
N LEU A 252 -10.50 -4.38 -12.93
CA LEU A 252 -9.63 -3.55 -12.12
C LEU A 252 -9.92 -3.83 -10.65
N THR A 253 -8.89 -4.13 -9.86
CA THR A 253 -9.04 -4.39 -8.42
C THR A 253 -8.56 -3.20 -7.60
N LEU A 254 -9.28 -2.86 -6.54
CA LEU A 254 -8.86 -1.93 -5.50
C LEU A 254 -8.78 -2.70 -4.18
N GLU A 255 -7.58 -2.77 -3.63
CA GLU A 255 -7.33 -3.41 -2.33
C GLU A 255 -6.76 -2.38 -1.34
N PRO A 256 -7.07 -2.49 -0.04
CA PRO A 256 -6.34 -1.71 0.97
C PRO A 256 -4.84 -1.94 0.85
N SER A 257 -4.06 -0.88 1.06
CA SER A 257 -2.61 -0.96 1.00
C SER A 257 -2.09 -1.98 2.01
N LYS A 258 -1.25 -2.89 1.54
CA LYS A 258 -0.47 -3.81 2.37
C LYS A 258 0.93 -3.23 2.57
N THR A 259 1.63 -3.73 3.56
CA THR A 259 3.03 -3.34 3.76
C THR A 259 3.97 -4.23 2.96
N ARG A 260 5.02 -3.64 2.43
CA ARG A 260 6.04 -4.30 1.62
C ARG A 260 7.43 -3.86 2.05
N SER A 261 8.44 -4.69 1.75
CA SER A 261 9.82 -4.31 1.99
C SER A 261 10.39 -3.47 0.84
N ILE A 262 11.36 -2.61 1.14
CA ILE A 262 12.11 -1.89 0.10
C ILE A 262 12.85 -2.87 -0.83
N PHE A 263 13.27 -4.01 -0.32
CA PHE A 263 13.97 -5.04 -1.09
C PHE A 263 13.06 -5.64 -2.16
N ASP A 264 11.79 -5.90 -1.81
CA ASP A 264 10.79 -6.38 -2.76
C ASP A 264 10.43 -5.31 -3.79
N THR A 265 10.39 -4.04 -3.38
CA THR A 265 10.15 -2.91 -4.30
C THR A 265 11.29 -2.79 -5.33
N LEU A 266 12.55 -2.91 -4.90
CA LEU A 266 13.70 -2.93 -5.82
C LEU A 266 13.69 -4.15 -6.73
N ASN A 267 13.30 -5.31 -6.22
CA ASN A 267 13.13 -6.53 -7.02
C ASN A 267 12.05 -6.37 -8.09
N ASP A 268 10.92 -5.77 -7.75
CA ASP A 268 9.85 -5.49 -8.71
C ASP A 268 10.30 -4.50 -9.77
N LEU A 269 11.06 -3.46 -9.39
CA LEU A 269 11.65 -2.53 -10.36
C LEU A 269 12.55 -3.27 -11.35
N SER A 270 13.43 -4.15 -10.86
CA SER A 270 14.29 -4.97 -11.73
C SER A 270 13.47 -5.80 -12.71
N ARG A 271 12.39 -6.43 -12.22
CA ARG A 271 11.51 -7.27 -13.05
C ARG A 271 10.72 -6.47 -14.08
N VAL A 272 10.24 -5.28 -13.70
CA VAL A 272 9.58 -4.37 -14.65
C VAL A 272 10.54 -3.96 -15.75
N LEU A 273 11.76 -3.60 -15.40
CA LEU A 273 12.78 -3.19 -16.38
C LEU A 273 13.28 -4.35 -17.27
N GLN A 274 13.11 -5.59 -16.83
CA GLN A 274 13.40 -6.79 -17.63
C GLN A 274 12.25 -7.20 -18.56
N SER A 275 11.04 -6.72 -18.30
CA SER A 275 9.90 -7.00 -19.17
C SER A 275 10.03 -6.24 -20.49
N SER A 276 9.74 -6.91 -21.60
CA SER A 276 9.79 -6.27 -22.91
C SER A 276 8.43 -5.61 -23.22
N ALA A 277 8.47 -4.38 -23.68
CA ALA A 277 7.28 -3.69 -24.24
C ALA A 277 7.20 -3.96 -25.75
N ALA A 278 6.94 -5.22 -26.12
CA ALA A 278 6.93 -5.63 -27.53
C ALA A 278 5.63 -5.25 -28.27
N THR A 279 4.53 -5.10 -27.55
CA THR A 279 3.23 -4.68 -28.06
C THR A 279 2.72 -3.44 -27.34
N PRO A 280 1.73 -2.68 -27.87
CA PRO A 280 1.10 -1.58 -27.14
C PRO A 280 0.50 -2.01 -25.79
N ALA A 281 -0.04 -3.24 -25.70
CA ALA A 281 -0.54 -3.82 -24.47
C ALA A 281 0.58 -4.02 -23.44
N ASP A 282 1.73 -4.56 -23.86
CA ASP A 282 2.90 -4.72 -23.00
C ASP A 282 3.44 -3.36 -22.53
N ALA A 283 3.40 -2.33 -23.39
CA ALA A 283 3.82 -0.98 -23.05
C ALA A 283 2.93 -0.37 -21.96
N THR A 284 1.62 -0.60 -22.02
CA THR A 284 0.67 -0.11 -21.02
C THR A 284 0.80 -0.86 -19.70
N ASP A 285 0.94 -2.19 -19.73
CA ASP A 285 1.22 -3.00 -18.53
C ASP A 285 2.54 -2.56 -17.87
N PHE A 286 3.57 -2.35 -18.70
CA PHE A 286 4.85 -1.81 -18.23
C PHE A 286 4.67 -0.45 -17.53
N ALA A 287 3.91 0.48 -18.13
CA ALA A 287 3.65 1.81 -17.57
C ALA A 287 2.90 1.72 -16.22
N ASN A 288 1.85 0.89 -16.15
CA ASN A 288 1.08 0.67 -14.92
C ASN A 288 1.95 0.07 -13.81
N ARG A 289 2.74 -0.94 -14.12
CA ARG A 289 3.65 -1.58 -13.16
C ARG A 289 4.76 -0.65 -12.71
N LEU A 290 5.33 0.11 -13.63
CA LEU A 290 6.36 1.11 -13.32
C LEU A 290 5.78 2.21 -12.43
N GLY A 291 4.57 2.72 -12.73
CA GLY A 291 3.86 3.70 -11.91
C GLY A 291 3.67 3.22 -10.47
N ASN A 292 3.23 1.98 -10.28
CA ASN A 292 3.10 1.37 -8.95
C ASN A 292 4.45 1.25 -8.22
N VAL A 293 5.51 0.86 -8.93
CA VAL A 293 6.85 0.75 -8.31
C VAL A 293 7.39 2.12 -7.92
N ILE A 294 7.19 3.15 -8.76
CA ILE A 294 7.58 4.53 -8.43
C ILE A 294 6.85 4.99 -7.17
N ALA A 295 5.54 4.78 -7.08
CA ALA A 295 4.77 5.12 -5.89
C ALA A 295 5.30 4.40 -4.62
N ASN A 296 5.67 3.13 -4.73
CA ASN A 296 6.27 2.39 -3.62
C ASN A 296 7.66 2.94 -3.23
N ILE A 297 8.44 3.45 -4.19
CA ILE A 297 9.71 4.14 -3.92
C ILE A 297 9.45 5.47 -3.19
N ASP A 298 8.46 6.26 -3.60
CA ASP A 298 8.07 7.51 -2.94
C ASP A 298 7.61 7.26 -1.50
N ASN A 299 6.82 6.21 -1.29
CA ASN A 299 6.44 5.76 0.06
C ASN A 299 7.65 5.34 0.90
N THR A 300 8.63 4.68 0.27
CA THR A 300 9.90 4.34 0.90
C THR A 300 10.68 5.58 1.31
N GLN A 301 10.80 6.55 0.43
CA GLN A 301 11.46 7.82 0.73
C GLN A 301 10.78 8.54 1.90
N THR A 302 9.46 8.62 1.89
CA THR A 302 8.66 9.19 2.98
C THR A 302 8.93 8.46 4.31
N ARG A 303 9.02 7.13 4.28
CA ARG A 303 9.39 6.33 5.45
C ARG A 303 10.79 6.65 5.95
N MET A 304 11.79 6.73 5.06
CA MET A 304 13.16 7.04 5.45
C MET A 304 13.28 8.44 6.07
N LEU A 305 12.62 9.44 5.49
CA LEU A 305 12.58 10.80 6.06
C LEU A 305 11.92 10.81 7.45
N SER A 306 10.87 10.03 7.66
CA SER A 306 10.21 9.89 8.97
C SER A 306 11.16 9.24 10.01
N VAL A 307 11.93 8.24 9.61
CA VAL A 307 12.95 7.60 10.47
C VAL A 307 14.06 8.59 10.80
N GLU A 308 14.57 9.32 9.81
CA GLU A 308 15.62 10.32 9.99
C GLU A 308 15.18 11.42 10.97
N ALA A 309 13.97 11.96 10.80
CA ALA A 309 13.40 12.98 11.69
C ALA A 309 13.32 12.46 13.14
N ARG A 310 12.92 11.19 13.32
CA ARG A 310 12.85 10.57 14.65
C ARG A 310 14.23 10.36 15.26
N ILE A 311 15.21 9.91 14.49
CA ILE A 311 16.61 9.78 14.95
C ILE A 311 17.13 11.16 15.36
N GLY A 312 16.86 12.22 14.59
CA GLY A 312 17.22 13.58 14.94
C GLY A 312 16.60 14.05 16.26
N ALA A 313 15.31 13.76 16.47
CA ALA A 313 14.63 14.07 17.73
C ALA A 313 15.24 13.32 18.92
N ASN A 314 15.51 12.02 18.79
CA ASN A 314 16.15 11.20 19.83
C ASN A 314 17.56 11.72 20.16
N ARG A 315 18.33 12.16 19.16
CA ARG A 315 19.65 12.73 19.34
C ARG A 315 19.58 14.04 20.12
N ASN A 316 18.68 14.96 19.73
CA ASN A 316 18.49 16.21 20.44
C ASN A 316 18.09 15.98 21.91
N GLU A 317 17.26 14.98 22.18
CA GLU A 317 16.90 14.59 23.53
C GLU A 317 18.12 14.06 24.32
N ALA A 318 18.95 13.22 23.69
CA ALA A 318 20.17 12.70 24.31
C ALA A 318 21.16 13.84 24.63
N ASP A 319 21.35 14.77 23.70
CA ASP A 319 22.24 15.92 23.89
C ASP A 319 21.77 16.81 25.06
N ALA A 320 20.45 17.07 25.16
CA ALA A 320 19.87 17.83 26.27
C ALA A 320 20.07 17.12 27.63
N LEU A 321 19.97 15.79 27.66
CA LEU A 321 20.20 15.01 28.88
C LEU A 321 21.67 14.99 29.30
N VAL A 322 22.60 15.00 28.35
CA VAL A 322 24.05 15.13 28.63
C VAL A 322 24.33 16.50 29.24
N GLU A 323 23.73 17.58 28.76
CA GLU A 323 23.86 18.93 29.30
C GLU A 323 23.35 18.99 30.74
N VAL A 324 22.13 18.50 31.00
CA VAL A 324 21.57 18.41 32.37
C VAL A 324 22.45 17.57 33.30
N GLY A 325 22.98 16.43 32.82
CA GLY A 325 23.89 15.58 33.58
C GLY A 325 25.19 16.30 33.94
N SER A 326 25.73 17.11 33.04
CA SER A 326 26.90 17.94 33.24
C SER A 326 26.65 19.00 34.36
N ASP A 327 25.51 19.67 34.28
CA ASP A 327 25.10 20.68 35.29
C ASP A 327 24.95 20.07 36.68
N PHE A 328 24.30 18.90 36.77
CA PHE A 328 24.26 18.17 38.05
C PHE A 328 25.65 17.80 38.57
N SER A 329 26.55 17.35 37.69
CA SER A 329 27.93 17.03 38.08
C SER A 329 28.67 18.25 38.65
N LEU A 330 28.50 19.42 38.05
CA LEU A 330 29.07 20.67 38.53
C LEU A 330 28.48 21.08 39.88
N GLN A 331 27.17 20.97 40.05
CA GLN A 331 26.50 21.27 41.33
C GLN A 331 26.99 20.31 42.44
N TYR A 332 27.10 19.02 42.17
CA TYR A 332 27.63 18.06 43.16
C TYR A 332 29.09 18.38 43.55
N LYS A 333 29.93 18.72 42.57
CA LYS A 333 31.32 19.13 42.85
C LYS A 333 31.38 20.40 43.73
N ALA A 334 30.51 21.39 43.43
CA ALA A 334 30.43 22.62 44.26
C ALA A 334 29.94 22.34 45.71
N ILE A 335 28.96 21.44 45.85
CA ILE A 335 28.47 21.03 47.19
C ILE A 335 29.59 20.26 47.95
N LEU A 336 30.31 19.37 47.29
CA LEU A 336 31.39 18.59 47.87
C LEU A 336 32.52 19.49 48.33
N SER A 337 32.92 20.49 47.52
CA SER A 337 33.92 21.48 47.91
C SER A 337 33.50 22.28 49.13
N ARG A 338 32.24 22.74 49.20
CA ARG A 338 31.73 23.44 50.39
C ARG A 338 31.72 22.60 51.64
N LEU A 339 31.39 21.29 51.53
CA LEU A 339 31.43 20.35 52.68
C LEU A 339 32.86 20.13 53.17
N GLN A 340 33.82 19.98 52.24
CA GLN A 340 35.23 19.83 52.57
C GLN A 340 35.82 21.10 53.26
N ASP A 341 35.45 22.29 52.77
CA ASP A 341 35.88 23.57 53.35
C ASP A 341 35.32 23.78 54.78
N VAL A 342 34.13 23.26 55.07
CA VAL A 342 33.53 23.32 56.42
C VAL A 342 34.25 22.37 57.42
N ASP A 343 34.67 21.19 56.97
CA ASP A 343 35.33 20.19 57.82
C ASP A 343 36.77 20.59 58.15
N VAL A 344 37.42 21.40 57.33
CA VAL A 344 38.80 21.95 57.62
C VAL A 344 38.76 23.12 58.54
N ALA A 345 37.61 23.76 58.78
CA ALA A 345 37.44 24.96 59.61
C ALA A 345 36.93 24.63 61.05
N SER A 346 36.67 23.37 61.36
CA SER A 346 36.28 22.86 62.68
C SER A 346 37.47 22.15 63.39
#